data_696ccc4808b4f164e216167e8afe9f37
#
_entry.id   696ccc4808b4f164e216167e8afe9f37
#
_cell.length_a   1.000
_cell.length_b   1.000
_cell.length_c   1.000
_cell.angle_alpha   90.00
_cell.angle_beta   90.00
_cell.angle_gamma   90.00
#
_symmetry.space_group_name_H-M   'P 1'
#
loop_
_entity.id
_entity.type
_entity.pdbx_description
1 polymer ?
#
loop_
_entity_poly.entity_id
_entity_poly.type
_entity_poly.pdbx_seq_one_letter_code
_entity_poly.pdbx_strand_id
1 'polypeptide(L)'
;MSTFEVEIKFRVQNPLELERRLQQQFGVGFSEPVTESDIFFQHPCRDFVQTDEVLRLRNRNLADGTSECILTYKGPNIDTRTKTRQEIEQPITEPEQWEVVLDALGFRKFAFVQKFRRRVKLTVNHRHIEIVLDTLPILPESSRTFLEVEILTTAENLDECRSLILDIANQLELGEPIQDSYLKLVLNATRDEQGNNCQR
;
A
#
# COMPACT_ATOMS: atom_id res chain seq x y z
N MET A 1 19.99 2.38 -10.47
CA MET A 1 19.98 2.99 -9.12
C MET A 1 18.83 2.34 -8.35
N SER A 2 19.01 2.08 -7.05
CA SER A 2 17.94 1.53 -6.23
C SER A 2 16.88 2.59 -5.99
N THR A 3 15.61 2.22 -6.22
CA THR A 3 14.46 3.07 -5.93
C THR A 3 13.97 2.77 -4.53
N PHE A 4 13.68 3.82 -3.78
CA PHE A 4 13.08 3.75 -2.44
C PHE A 4 11.69 4.35 -2.48
N GLU A 5 10.76 3.68 -1.83
CA GLU A 5 9.45 4.23 -1.49
C GLU A 5 9.54 4.86 -0.10
N VAL A 6 9.06 6.10 0.02
CA VAL A 6 8.81 6.78 1.29
C VAL A 6 7.31 6.96 1.42
N GLU A 7 6.69 6.27 2.37
CA GLU A 7 5.23 6.20 2.56
C GLU A 7 4.86 6.60 3.99
N ILE A 8 3.75 7.27 4.16
CA ILE A 8 3.07 7.46 5.45
C ILE A 8 1.59 7.17 5.29
N LYS A 9 1.00 6.44 6.25
CA LYS A 9 -0.37 5.95 6.20
C LYS A 9 -1.20 6.47 7.35
N PHE A 10 -2.47 6.77 7.08
CA PHE A 10 -3.45 7.25 8.04
C PHE A 10 -4.79 6.52 7.92
N ARG A 11 -5.52 6.40 9.02
CA ARG A 11 -6.92 5.97 8.97
C ARG A 11 -7.81 7.18 8.65
N VAL A 12 -8.74 7.01 7.73
CA VAL A 12 -9.67 8.06 7.30
C VAL A 12 -11.07 7.73 7.82
N GLN A 13 -11.59 8.59 8.69
CA GLN A 13 -12.95 8.47 9.22
C GLN A 13 -13.99 9.19 8.32
N ASN A 14 -13.59 10.28 7.70
CA ASN A 14 -14.45 11.09 6.84
C ASN A 14 -13.80 11.34 5.47
N PRO A 15 -13.99 10.44 4.48
CA PRO A 15 -13.43 10.60 3.15
C PRO A 15 -13.89 11.88 2.41
N LEU A 16 -15.13 12.31 2.62
CA LEU A 16 -15.66 13.52 1.96
C LEU A 16 -14.94 14.79 2.46
N GLU A 17 -14.66 14.88 3.75
CA GLU A 17 -13.91 15.99 4.33
C GLU A 17 -12.46 15.99 3.83
N LEU A 18 -11.84 14.82 3.70
CA LEU A 18 -10.51 14.68 3.12
C LEU A 18 -10.48 15.16 1.66
N GLU A 19 -11.46 14.78 0.84
CA GLU A 19 -11.57 15.22 -0.55
C GLU A 19 -11.74 16.75 -0.64
N ARG A 20 -12.54 17.34 0.25
CA ARG A 20 -12.69 18.80 0.33
C ARG A 20 -11.37 19.49 0.65
N ARG A 21 -10.57 18.97 1.59
CA ARG A 21 -9.25 19.50 1.94
C ARG A 21 -8.26 19.38 0.78
N LEU A 22 -8.21 18.24 0.11
CA LEU A 22 -7.38 18.04 -1.08
C LEU A 22 -7.70 19.07 -2.17
N GLN A 23 -8.99 19.28 -2.44
CA GLN A 23 -9.43 20.28 -3.43
C GLN A 23 -9.05 21.69 -3.00
N GLN A 24 -9.18 22.04 -1.72
CA GLN A 24 -8.86 23.37 -1.21
C GLN A 24 -7.35 23.65 -1.18
N GLN A 25 -6.54 22.68 -0.76
CA GLN A 25 -5.10 22.87 -0.59
C GLN A 25 -4.31 22.71 -1.89
N PHE A 26 -4.73 21.77 -2.74
CA PHE A 26 -3.95 21.38 -3.94
C PHE A 26 -4.72 21.51 -5.26
N GLY A 27 -6.01 21.81 -5.23
CA GLY A 27 -6.83 21.96 -6.44
C GLY A 27 -7.09 20.66 -7.19
N VAL A 28 -6.98 19.50 -6.53
CA VAL A 28 -7.05 18.16 -7.12
C VAL A 28 -8.11 17.29 -6.45
N GLY A 29 -8.56 16.24 -7.16
CA GLY A 29 -9.50 15.25 -6.65
C GLY A 29 -9.05 13.83 -6.99
N PHE A 30 -9.59 12.84 -6.26
CA PHE A 30 -9.29 11.44 -6.52
C PHE A 30 -9.89 10.96 -7.85
N SER A 31 -9.16 10.03 -8.49
CA SER A 31 -9.64 9.29 -9.66
C SER A 31 -10.84 8.41 -9.33
N GLU A 32 -11.45 7.83 -10.37
CA GLU A 32 -12.35 6.70 -10.21
C GLU A 32 -11.64 5.53 -9.52
N PRO A 33 -12.37 4.72 -8.73
CA PRO A 33 -11.78 3.60 -8.03
C PRO A 33 -11.35 2.50 -8.98
N VAL A 34 -10.19 1.89 -8.69
CA VAL A 34 -9.73 0.65 -9.31
C VAL A 34 -9.68 -0.45 -8.25
N THR A 35 -9.94 -1.69 -8.67
CA THR A 35 -9.80 -2.85 -7.78
C THR A 35 -8.38 -3.38 -7.87
N GLU A 36 -7.71 -3.47 -6.74
CA GLU A 36 -6.42 -4.14 -6.60
C GLU A 36 -6.56 -5.40 -5.76
N SER A 37 -6.02 -6.51 -6.29
CA SER A 37 -6.00 -7.82 -5.64
C SER A 37 -4.55 -8.28 -5.53
N ASP A 38 -4.07 -8.44 -4.30
CA ASP A 38 -2.69 -8.77 -3.97
C ASP A 38 -2.60 -10.21 -3.43
N ILE A 39 -1.79 -11.06 -4.08
CA ILE A 39 -1.38 -12.36 -3.55
C ILE A 39 0.01 -12.21 -2.96
N PHE A 40 0.15 -12.49 -1.67
CA PHE A 40 1.42 -12.41 -0.95
C PHE A 40 2.10 -13.77 -0.85
N PHE A 41 3.42 -13.77 -0.99
CA PHE A 41 4.25 -14.95 -0.95
C PHE A 41 5.22 -14.92 0.22
N GLN A 42 5.37 -16.07 0.90
CA GLN A 42 6.35 -16.30 1.93
C GLN A 42 7.59 -16.97 1.34
N HIS A 43 8.76 -16.49 1.72
CA HIS A 43 10.04 -17.07 1.29
C HIS A 43 10.29 -18.41 2.00
N PRO A 44 10.89 -19.43 1.33
CA PRO A 44 11.11 -20.75 1.92
C PRO A 44 12.06 -20.79 3.13
N CYS A 45 13.01 -19.83 3.20
CA CYS A 45 14.07 -19.83 4.22
C CYS A 45 14.11 -18.55 5.06
N ARG A 46 13.26 -17.55 4.78
CA ARG A 46 13.18 -16.29 5.53
C ARG A 46 11.73 -16.00 5.87
N ASP A 47 11.48 -15.56 7.08
CA ASP A 47 10.15 -15.13 7.50
C ASP A 47 9.95 -13.65 7.13
N PHE A 48 9.28 -13.40 6.00
CA PHE A 48 9.01 -12.05 5.51
C PHE A 48 8.13 -11.21 6.44
N VAL A 49 7.33 -11.86 7.30
CA VAL A 49 6.54 -11.15 8.31
C VAL A 49 7.45 -10.59 9.39
N GLN A 50 8.48 -11.35 9.81
CA GLN A 50 9.45 -10.90 10.81
C GLN A 50 10.43 -9.86 10.26
N THR A 51 10.82 -9.99 8.99
CA THR A 51 11.78 -9.07 8.37
C THR A 51 11.12 -7.83 7.77
N ASP A 52 9.79 -7.73 7.81
CA ASP A 52 8.97 -6.68 7.15
C ASP A 52 9.24 -6.58 5.64
N GLU A 53 9.60 -7.71 5.02
CA GLU A 53 9.75 -7.84 3.57
C GLU A 53 8.39 -8.20 2.94
N VAL A 54 8.22 -7.85 1.67
CA VAL A 54 7.03 -8.22 0.88
C VAL A 54 7.44 -8.74 -0.48
N LEU A 55 6.87 -9.88 -0.88
CA LEU A 55 6.79 -10.30 -2.27
C LEU A 55 5.32 -10.53 -2.61
N ARG A 56 4.83 -9.83 -3.63
CA ARG A 56 3.43 -9.93 -4.04
C ARG A 56 3.27 -9.94 -5.56
N LEU A 57 2.23 -10.62 -6.01
CA LEU A 57 1.62 -10.43 -7.31
C LEU A 57 0.36 -9.59 -7.13
N ARG A 58 0.30 -8.45 -7.81
CA ARG A 58 -0.85 -7.55 -7.81
C ARG A 58 -1.56 -7.62 -9.14
N ASN A 59 -2.84 -7.91 -9.12
CA ASN A 59 -3.73 -7.70 -10.26
C ASN A 59 -4.53 -6.41 -10.02
N ARG A 60 -4.48 -5.50 -10.99
CA ARG A 60 -5.19 -4.22 -10.99
C ARG A 60 -6.19 -4.20 -12.12
N ASN A 61 -7.49 -4.16 -11.79
CA ASN A 61 -8.55 -4.01 -12.78
C ASN A 61 -8.87 -2.52 -12.96
N LEU A 62 -8.62 -2.03 -14.17
CA LEU A 62 -8.85 -0.63 -14.53
C LEU A 62 -10.31 -0.38 -14.90
N ALA A 63 -10.73 0.89 -14.86
CA ALA A 63 -12.10 1.30 -15.15
C ALA A 63 -12.52 1.03 -16.62
N ASP A 64 -11.57 0.95 -17.54
CA ASP A 64 -11.79 0.62 -18.96
C ASP A 64 -11.95 -0.88 -19.23
N GLY A 65 -11.91 -1.72 -18.18
CA GLY A 65 -12.02 -3.17 -18.26
C GLY A 65 -10.70 -3.89 -18.55
N THR A 66 -9.60 -3.18 -18.70
CA THR A 66 -8.26 -3.79 -18.83
C THR A 66 -7.71 -4.20 -17.47
N SER A 67 -6.76 -5.13 -17.47
CA SER A 67 -6.07 -5.59 -16.27
C SER A 67 -4.56 -5.45 -16.43
N GLU A 68 -3.91 -5.01 -15.37
CA GLU A 68 -2.45 -4.97 -15.26
C GLU A 68 -2.02 -5.91 -14.15
N CYS A 69 -0.90 -6.61 -14.36
CA CYS A 69 -0.28 -7.42 -13.32
C CYS A 69 1.12 -6.93 -13.01
N ILE A 70 1.46 -6.84 -11.73
CA ILE A 70 2.72 -6.30 -11.24
C ILE A 70 3.29 -7.26 -10.20
N LEU A 71 4.53 -7.70 -10.43
CA LEU A 71 5.35 -8.36 -9.42
C LEU A 71 6.06 -7.28 -8.61
N THR A 72 5.86 -7.26 -7.29
CA THR A 72 6.48 -6.29 -6.39
C THR A 72 7.31 -7.00 -5.34
N TYR A 73 8.56 -6.57 -5.15
CA TYR A 73 9.35 -6.85 -3.96
C TYR A 73 9.58 -5.56 -3.19
N LYS A 74 9.32 -5.60 -1.87
CA LYS A 74 9.65 -4.53 -0.94
C LYS A 74 10.61 -5.07 0.12
N GLY A 75 11.75 -4.41 0.28
CA GLY A 75 12.75 -4.73 1.30
C GLY A 75 12.30 -4.35 2.73
N PRO A 76 13.13 -4.67 3.73
CA PRO A 76 12.88 -4.26 5.12
C PRO A 76 12.71 -2.75 5.25
N ASN A 77 11.85 -2.33 6.19
CA ASN A 77 11.73 -0.91 6.53
C ASN A 77 13.01 -0.39 7.21
N ILE A 78 13.50 0.77 6.78
CA ILE A 78 14.73 1.40 7.28
C ILE A 78 14.48 2.70 8.06
N ASP A 79 13.22 3.04 8.32
CA ASP A 79 12.85 4.28 9.06
C ASP A 79 11.73 4.00 10.07
N THR A 80 11.70 4.76 11.17
CA THR A 80 10.73 4.59 12.27
C THR A 80 9.55 5.54 12.17
N ARG A 81 9.66 6.67 11.46
CA ARG A 81 8.61 7.70 11.34
C ARG A 81 7.76 7.47 10.10
N THR A 82 8.39 6.93 9.05
CA THR A 82 7.76 6.61 7.77
C THR A 82 8.04 5.16 7.41
N LYS A 83 7.28 4.59 6.50
CA LYS A 83 7.69 3.36 5.82
C LYS A 83 8.60 3.74 4.67
N THR A 84 9.90 3.55 4.91
CA THR A 84 10.94 3.82 3.91
C THR A 84 11.67 2.53 3.61
N ARG A 85 11.59 2.06 2.37
CA ARG A 85 12.20 0.78 1.96
C ARG A 85 12.49 0.75 0.47
N GLN A 86 13.44 -0.09 0.10
CA GLN A 86 13.65 -0.38 -1.31
C GLN A 86 12.38 -1.01 -1.90
N GLU A 87 11.97 -0.52 -3.06
CA GLU A 87 10.89 -1.11 -3.83
C GLU A 87 11.36 -1.42 -5.24
N ILE A 88 10.98 -2.61 -5.70
CA ILE A 88 11.20 -3.07 -7.08
C ILE A 88 9.85 -3.53 -7.62
N GLU A 89 9.35 -2.85 -8.63
CA GLU A 89 8.14 -3.20 -9.33
C GLU A 89 8.46 -3.58 -10.78
N GLN A 90 7.88 -4.69 -11.21
CA GLN A 90 8.01 -5.17 -12.57
C GLN A 90 6.62 -5.51 -13.13
N PRO A 91 6.14 -4.78 -14.14
CA PRO A 91 4.97 -5.23 -14.89
C PRO A 91 5.23 -6.61 -15.50
N ILE A 92 4.27 -7.49 -15.37
CA ILE A 92 4.37 -8.86 -15.89
C ILE A 92 3.15 -9.20 -16.73
N THR A 93 3.37 -10.08 -17.71
CA THR A 93 2.33 -10.82 -18.40
C THR A 93 2.21 -12.21 -17.78
N GLU A 94 1.09 -12.89 -17.99
CA GLU A 94 0.87 -14.28 -17.59
C GLU A 94 1.15 -14.53 -16.08
N PRO A 95 0.41 -13.87 -15.17
CA PRO A 95 0.64 -13.96 -13.72
C PRO A 95 0.56 -15.40 -13.20
N GLU A 96 -0.23 -16.27 -13.81
CA GLU A 96 -0.36 -17.68 -13.45
C GLU A 96 0.96 -18.44 -13.64
N GLN A 97 1.73 -18.11 -14.68
CA GLN A 97 3.06 -18.71 -14.90
C GLN A 97 4.05 -18.25 -13.83
N TRP A 98 3.96 -16.97 -13.43
CA TRP A 98 4.79 -16.46 -12.32
C TRP A 98 4.47 -17.15 -11.00
N GLU A 99 3.21 -17.47 -10.74
CA GLU A 99 2.84 -18.26 -9.56
C GLU A 99 3.48 -19.65 -9.59
N VAL A 100 3.50 -20.33 -10.75
CA VAL A 100 4.16 -21.62 -10.93
C VAL A 100 5.67 -21.51 -10.71
N VAL A 101 6.32 -20.45 -11.24
CA VAL A 101 7.76 -20.21 -11.04
C VAL A 101 8.07 -19.98 -9.56
N LEU A 102 7.29 -19.14 -8.87
CA LEU A 102 7.48 -18.87 -7.45
C LEU A 102 7.30 -20.14 -6.60
N ASP A 103 6.27 -20.96 -6.89
CA ASP A 103 6.08 -22.23 -6.21
C ASP A 103 7.22 -23.21 -6.46
N ALA A 104 7.72 -23.31 -7.68
CA ALA A 104 8.88 -24.13 -8.03
C ALA A 104 10.17 -23.68 -7.31
N LEU A 105 10.32 -22.37 -7.05
CA LEU A 105 11.40 -21.79 -6.25
C LEU A 105 11.18 -21.96 -4.73
N GLY A 106 10.08 -22.57 -4.31
CA GLY A 106 9.77 -22.85 -2.91
C GLY A 106 8.99 -21.76 -2.17
N PHE A 107 8.63 -20.65 -2.83
CA PHE A 107 7.74 -19.66 -2.22
C PHE A 107 6.34 -20.24 -2.03
N ARG A 108 5.64 -19.76 -1.01
CA ARG A 108 4.27 -20.22 -0.70
C ARG A 108 3.33 -19.04 -0.61
N LYS A 109 2.17 -19.16 -1.27
CA LYS A 109 1.06 -18.21 -1.05
C LYS A 109 0.63 -18.29 0.41
N PHE A 110 0.51 -17.14 1.07
CA PHE A 110 0.13 -17.14 2.49
C PHE A 110 -0.97 -16.15 2.85
N ALA A 111 -1.22 -15.15 1.99
CA ALA A 111 -2.28 -14.18 2.21
C ALA A 111 -2.81 -13.61 0.89
N PHE A 112 -4.05 -13.12 0.96
CA PHE A 112 -4.71 -12.39 -0.10
C PHE A 112 -5.29 -11.11 0.47
N VAL A 113 -5.09 -9.96 -0.21
CA VAL A 113 -5.66 -8.67 0.16
C VAL A 113 -6.31 -8.05 -1.05
N GLN A 114 -7.59 -7.72 -0.94
CA GLN A 114 -8.31 -6.94 -1.93
C GLN A 114 -8.61 -5.55 -1.40
N LYS A 115 -8.51 -4.54 -2.25
CA LYS A 115 -8.84 -3.16 -1.93
C LYS A 115 -9.40 -2.41 -3.13
N PHE A 116 -10.17 -1.39 -2.85
CA PHE A 116 -10.58 -0.38 -3.82
C PHE A 116 -9.70 0.83 -3.63
N ARG A 117 -8.95 1.22 -4.67
CA ARG A 117 -7.96 2.31 -4.64
C ARG A 117 -8.36 3.45 -5.54
N ARG A 118 -8.38 4.65 -4.99
CA ARG A 118 -8.49 5.91 -5.73
C ARG A 118 -7.19 6.69 -5.58
N ARG A 119 -6.76 7.38 -6.64
CA ARG A 119 -5.45 8.03 -6.69
C ARG A 119 -5.54 9.50 -7.04
N VAL A 120 -4.59 10.25 -6.48
CA VAL A 120 -4.26 11.62 -6.88
C VAL A 120 -2.76 11.71 -7.08
N LYS A 121 -2.34 12.35 -8.17
CA LYS A 121 -0.94 12.65 -8.42
C LYS A 121 -0.71 14.14 -8.26
N LEU A 122 0.26 14.50 -7.44
CA LEU A 122 0.69 15.87 -7.20
C LEU A 122 2.12 16.07 -7.66
N THR A 123 2.46 17.33 -7.97
CA THR A 123 3.85 17.75 -8.10
C THR A 123 4.08 18.90 -7.15
N VAL A 124 4.88 18.67 -6.11
CA VAL A 124 5.26 19.67 -5.11
C VAL A 124 6.77 19.73 -5.05
N ASN A 125 7.34 20.93 -5.13
CA ASN A 125 8.80 21.14 -5.12
C ASN A 125 9.55 20.26 -6.16
N HIS A 126 9.00 20.13 -7.36
CA HIS A 126 9.52 19.28 -8.45
C HIS A 126 9.55 17.77 -8.13
N ARG A 127 8.89 17.33 -7.06
CA ARG A 127 8.73 15.93 -6.68
C ARG A 127 7.34 15.43 -7.04
N HIS A 128 7.28 14.23 -7.61
CA HIS A 128 6.02 13.55 -7.88
C HIS A 128 5.58 12.78 -6.64
N ILE A 129 4.39 13.09 -6.17
CA ILE A 129 3.78 12.50 -4.98
C ILE A 129 2.52 11.79 -5.43
N GLU A 130 2.32 10.58 -4.96
CA GLU A 130 1.05 9.90 -5.10
C GLU A 130 0.33 9.89 -3.75
N ILE A 131 -0.94 10.32 -3.76
CA ILE A 131 -1.83 10.19 -2.60
C ILE A 131 -2.89 9.17 -3.00
N VAL A 132 -3.05 8.14 -2.19
CA VAL A 132 -4.01 7.08 -2.46
C VAL A 132 -5.01 6.94 -1.33
N LEU A 133 -6.28 6.78 -1.70
CA LEU A 133 -7.38 6.48 -0.79
C LEU A 133 -7.79 5.03 -1.01
N ASP A 134 -7.52 4.18 -0.03
CA ASP A 134 -7.78 2.75 -0.07
C ASP A 134 -8.96 2.37 0.82
N THR A 135 -9.84 1.52 0.30
CA THR A 135 -10.88 0.87 1.09
C THR A 135 -10.66 -0.63 1.07
N LEU A 136 -10.52 -1.25 2.24
CA LEU A 136 -10.35 -2.69 2.44
C LEU A 136 -11.70 -3.31 2.84
N PRO A 137 -12.42 -3.97 1.94
CA PRO A 137 -13.80 -4.44 2.22
C PRO A 137 -13.88 -5.51 3.32
N ILE A 138 -12.79 -6.22 3.58
CA ILE A 138 -12.70 -7.23 4.66
C ILE A 138 -12.74 -6.62 6.07
N LEU A 139 -12.42 -5.33 6.21
CA LEU A 139 -12.43 -4.65 7.51
C LEU A 139 -13.80 -4.03 7.81
N PRO A 140 -14.15 -3.81 9.09
CA PRO A 140 -15.38 -3.13 9.49
C PRO A 140 -15.50 -1.74 8.85
N GLU A 141 -16.71 -1.32 8.51
CA GLU A 141 -16.98 -0.08 7.79
C GLU A 141 -16.36 1.15 8.45
N SER A 142 -16.39 1.24 9.77
CA SER A 142 -15.83 2.36 10.54
C SER A 142 -14.30 2.44 10.51
N SER A 143 -13.61 1.41 9.98
CA SER A 143 -12.14 1.28 10.10
C SER A 143 -11.45 0.80 8.83
N ARG A 144 -12.16 0.72 7.69
CA ARG A 144 -11.67 0.11 6.44
C ARG A 144 -11.04 1.09 5.45
N THR A 145 -11.10 2.40 5.72
CA THR A 145 -10.60 3.43 4.78
C THR A 145 -9.31 4.03 5.28
N PHE A 146 -8.33 4.13 4.38
CA PHE A 146 -6.98 4.59 4.67
C PHE A 146 -6.50 5.56 3.60
N LEU A 147 -5.65 6.50 3.99
CA LEU A 147 -4.90 7.36 3.09
C LEU A 147 -3.42 7.01 3.20
N GLU A 148 -2.75 6.87 2.06
CA GLU A 148 -1.29 6.83 1.97
C GLU A 148 -0.80 8.05 1.20
N VAL A 149 0.29 8.65 1.65
CA VAL A 149 1.06 9.66 0.92
C VAL A 149 2.41 9.03 0.63
N GLU A 150 2.76 8.90 -0.64
CA GLU A 150 3.94 8.16 -1.07
C GLU A 150 4.76 8.93 -2.11
N ILE A 151 6.10 8.77 -2.03
CA ILE A 151 7.07 9.32 -2.98
C ILE A 151 8.08 8.23 -3.32
N LEU A 152 8.36 8.04 -4.62
CA LEU A 152 9.50 7.26 -5.08
C LEU A 152 10.72 8.17 -5.23
N THR A 153 11.85 7.72 -4.67
CA THR A 153 13.07 8.55 -4.62
C THR A 153 14.34 7.69 -4.65
N THR A 154 15.50 8.35 -4.62
CA THR A 154 16.82 7.70 -4.47
C THR A 154 17.34 7.89 -3.05
N ALA A 155 18.40 7.15 -2.68
CA ALA A 155 18.95 7.20 -1.33
C ALA A 155 19.37 8.61 -0.88
N GLU A 156 19.86 9.44 -1.82
CA GLU A 156 20.36 10.79 -1.52
C GLU A 156 19.26 11.78 -1.11
N ASN A 157 18.00 11.51 -1.50
CA ASN A 157 16.87 12.43 -1.30
C ASN A 157 15.88 11.96 -0.22
N LEU A 158 16.20 10.91 0.54
CA LEU A 158 15.29 10.32 1.51
C LEU A 158 14.78 11.33 2.56
N ASP A 159 15.68 12.12 3.16
CA ASP A 159 15.31 13.06 4.21
C ASP A 159 14.43 14.21 3.72
N GLU A 160 14.71 14.72 2.52
CA GLU A 160 13.86 15.73 1.86
C GLU A 160 12.46 15.17 1.59
N CYS A 161 12.38 13.96 1.04
CA CYS A 161 11.10 13.31 0.73
C CYS A 161 10.30 12.99 1.99
N ARG A 162 10.95 12.54 3.09
CA ARG A 162 10.29 12.33 4.39
C ARG A 162 9.69 13.63 4.92
N SER A 163 10.45 14.72 4.89
CA SER A 163 9.94 16.02 5.33
C SER A 163 8.73 16.46 4.50
N LEU A 164 8.82 16.30 3.18
CA LEU A 164 7.77 16.70 2.27
C LEU A 164 6.45 15.94 2.49
N ILE A 165 6.47 14.61 2.68
CA ILE A 165 5.24 13.85 2.93
C ILE A 165 4.63 14.17 4.31
N LEU A 166 5.46 14.48 5.31
CA LEU A 166 4.99 14.94 6.62
C LEU A 166 4.33 16.31 6.53
N ASP A 167 4.88 17.23 5.75
CA ASP A 167 4.30 18.55 5.51
C ASP A 167 2.94 18.45 4.80
N ILE A 168 2.82 17.56 3.80
CA ILE A 168 1.55 17.30 3.13
C ILE A 168 0.53 16.71 4.10
N ALA A 169 0.93 15.77 4.94
CA ALA A 169 0.08 15.18 5.95
C ALA A 169 -0.45 16.24 6.94
N ASN A 170 0.41 17.17 7.35
CA ASN A 170 0.02 18.31 8.20
C ASN A 170 -0.96 19.26 7.50
N GLN A 171 -0.71 19.61 6.21
CA GLN A 171 -1.62 20.46 5.43
C GLN A 171 -3.00 19.84 5.23
N LEU A 172 -3.07 18.52 5.15
CA LEU A 172 -4.33 17.77 5.06
C LEU A 172 -4.96 17.50 6.45
N GLU A 173 -4.32 17.95 7.53
CA GLU A 173 -4.74 17.74 8.91
C GLU A 173 -5.03 16.26 9.22
N LEU A 174 -4.13 15.38 8.75
CA LEU A 174 -4.22 13.95 9.01
C LEU A 174 -3.83 13.67 10.47
N GLY A 175 -4.49 12.70 11.08
CA GLY A 175 -4.24 12.34 12.48
C GLY A 175 -2.92 11.58 12.69
N GLU A 176 -2.92 10.64 13.63
CA GLU A 176 -1.75 9.83 13.92
C GLU A 176 -1.50 8.79 12.80
N PRO A 177 -0.25 8.64 12.35
CA PRO A 177 0.09 7.67 11.32
C PRO A 177 -0.01 6.22 11.82
N ILE A 178 -0.33 5.32 10.89
CA ILE A 178 -0.44 3.89 11.14
C ILE A 178 0.79 3.18 10.56
N GLN A 179 1.50 2.43 11.42
CA GLN A 179 2.67 1.64 10.99
C GLN A 179 2.30 0.26 10.41
N ASP A 180 1.11 -0.24 10.73
CA ASP A 180 0.68 -1.55 10.25
C ASP A 180 0.44 -1.57 8.73
N SER A 181 0.99 -2.58 8.05
CA SER A 181 0.69 -2.84 6.65
C SER A 181 -0.74 -3.34 6.48
N TYR A 182 -1.32 -3.19 5.26
CA TYR A 182 -2.64 -3.77 4.97
C TYR A 182 -2.66 -5.29 5.19
N LEU A 183 -1.57 -5.97 4.82
CA LEU A 183 -1.40 -7.38 5.09
C LEU A 183 -1.57 -7.70 6.58
N LYS A 184 -0.90 -6.94 7.46
CA LYS A 184 -1.00 -7.14 8.92
C LYS A 184 -2.40 -6.86 9.45
N LEU A 185 -3.04 -5.78 8.95
CA LEU A 185 -4.43 -5.44 9.32
C LEU A 185 -5.40 -6.57 8.94
N VAL A 186 -5.27 -7.12 7.72
CA VAL A 186 -6.11 -8.22 7.24
C VAL A 186 -5.85 -9.50 8.02
N LEU A 187 -4.58 -9.86 8.27
CA LEU A 187 -4.25 -11.06 9.05
C LEU A 187 -4.79 -10.98 10.49
N ASN A 188 -4.78 -9.82 11.12
CA ASN A 188 -5.36 -9.63 12.43
C ASN A 188 -6.88 -9.80 12.41
N ALA A 189 -7.56 -9.17 11.44
CA ALA A 189 -9.02 -9.27 11.29
C ALA A 189 -9.48 -10.73 11.09
N THR A 190 -8.78 -11.50 10.25
CA THR A 190 -9.12 -12.92 10.00
C THR A 190 -8.87 -13.82 11.21
N ARG A 191 -7.89 -13.49 12.06
CA ARG A 191 -7.65 -14.23 13.34
C ARG A 191 -8.76 -13.97 14.36
N ASP A 192 -9.22 -12.73 14.45
CA ASP A 192 -10.29 -12.35 15.39
C ASP A 192 -11.62 -13.05 15.02
N GLU A 193 -11.92 -13.19 13.73
CA GLU A 193 -13.10 -13.93 13.25
C GLU A 193 -13.02 -15.44 13.58
N GLN A 194 -11.84 -16.04 13.44
CA GLN A 194 -11.63 -17.46 13.77
C GLN A 194 -11.67 -17.71 15.28
N GLY A 195 -11.13 -16.81 16.09
CA GLY A 195 -11.18 -16.87 17.57
C GLY A 195 -12.60 -16.79 18.13
N ASN A 196 -13.47 -15.97 17.50
CA ASN A 196 -14.88 -15.84 17.89
C ASN A 196 -15.75 -17.04 17.48
N ASN A 197 -15.37 -17.80 16.44
CA ASN A 197 -16.09 -19.02 16.01
C ASN A 197 -15.75 -20.27 16.84
N CYS A 198 -14.66 -20.27 17.62
CA CYS A 198 -14.30 -21.37 18.50
C CYS A 198 -14.98 -21.31 19.90
N GLN A 199 -15.72 -20.23 20.18
CA GLN A 199 -16.41 -20.03 21.47
C GLN A 199 -17.95 -20.17 21.39
N ARG A 200 -18.48 -20.68 20.27
CA ARG A 200 -19.93 -20.96 20.11
C ARG A 200 -20.22 -22.44 20.06
#